data_0b8bc9c84d9e1e4d58e56ed61b07ad59
#
_entry.id   0b8bc9c84d9e1e4d58e56ed61b07ad59
#
_cell.length_a   1.000
_cell.length_b   1.000
_cell.length_c   1.000
_cell.angle_alpha   90.00
_cell.angle_beta   90.00
_cell.angle_gamma   90.00
#
_symmetry.space_group_name_H-M   'P 1'
#
loop_
_entity.id
_entity.type
_entity.pdbx_description
1 polymer ?
#
loop_
_entity_poly.entity_id
_entity_poly.type
_entity_poly.pdbx_seq_one_letter_code
_entity_poly.pdbx_strand_id
1 'polypeptide(L)'
;DKADEAIKNSKIFLTQLEAPKDTVMYAIKKAKDLGVDTILNPAPAADIDKSIFPFIDYFTPNETEASFYVNHPVETYEDAAKAATSLLEMGIKNVIITLGEKGAYFANANETFSSPIANLSNPVVDTTGAGDAFNAGFAAALTEDQNIKDAIAFASATAGLSTTKIGTANSMPNREEID
;
A
#
# COMPACT_ATOMS: atom_id res chain seq x y z
N ASP A 1 2.47 -25.31 10.60
CA ASP A 1 3.61 -24.42 10.69
C ASP A 1 3.33 -23.35 11.75
N LYS A 2 4.38 -22.88 12.50
CA LYS A 2 4.17 -21.88 13.58
C LYS A 2 3.62 -20.55 13.08
N ALA A 3 3.93 -20.18 11.83
CA ALA A 3 3.43 -18.97 11.20
C ALA A 3 1.96 -19.09 10.77
N ASP A 4 1.48 -20.27 10.46
CA ASP A 4 0.12 -20.48 9.96
C ASP A 4 -0.94 -20.04 10.95
N GLU A 5 -0.73 -20.32 12.23
CA GLU A 5 -1.66 -19.93 13.29
C GLU A 5 -1.70 -18.40 13.48
N ALA A 6 -0.55 -17.74 13.41
CA ALA A 6 -0.47 -16.28 13.50
C ALA A 6 -1.16 -15.62 12.29
N ILE A 7 -0.89 -16.11 11.08
CA ILE A 7 -1.53 -15.59 9.86
C ILE A 7 -3.04 -15.80 9.93
N LYS A 8 -3.50 -17.01 10.25
CA LYS A 8 -4.94 -17.35 10.31
C LYS A 8 -5.72 -16.48 11.30
N ASN A 9 -5.08 -16.04 12.37
CA ASN A 9 -5.70 -15.20 13.39
C ASN A 9 -5.58 -13.69 13.10
N SER A 10 -5.02 -13.32 11.93
CA SER A 10 -4.89 -11.94 11.49
C SER A 10 -6.02 -11.59 10.52
N LYS A 11 -6.44 -10.31 10.47
CA LYS A 11 -7.35 -9.80 9.44
C LYS A 11 -6.61 -9.47 8.14
N ILE A 12 -5.37 -8.96 8.26
CA ILE A 12 -4.55 -8.49 7.15
C ILE A 12 -3.14 -9.10 7.23
N PHE A 13 -2.64 -9.52 6.09
CA PHE A 13 -1.24 -9.89 5.87
C PHE A 13 -0.57 -8.82 5.00
N LEU A 14 0.28 -8.01 5.62
CA LEU A 14 1.07 -6.96 4.95
C LEU A 14 2.52 -7.42 4.77
N THR A 15 3.05 -7.27 3.57
CA THR A 15 4.46 -7.57 3.27
C THR A 15 5.05 -6.62 2.22
N GLN A 16 6.38 -6.58 2.18
CA GLN A 16 7.21 -5.87 1.21
C GLN A 16 8.13 -6.85 0.47
N LEU A 17 8.99 -6.36 -0.43
CA LEU A 17 9.96 -7.17 -1.16
C LEU A 17 11.38 -7.14 -0.55
N GLU A 18 11.50 -6.79 0.72
CA GLU A 18 12.77 -6.75 1.46
C GLU A 18 13.22 -8.12 2.02
N ALA A 19 12.34 -9.12 1.95
CA ALA A 19 12.67 -10.51 2.26
C ALA A 19 12.91 -11.30 0.96
N PRO A 20 13.49 -12.53 1.03
CA PRO A 20 13.64 -13.37 -0.16
C PRO A 20 12.31 -13.55 -0.90
N LYS A 21 12.29 -13.24 -2.20
CA LYS A 21 11.06 -13.18 -3.02
C LYS A 21 10.24 -14.46 -2.95
N ASP A 22 10.89 -15.63 -3.02
CA ASP A 22 10.19 -16.92 -2.93
C ASP A 22 9.45 -17.07 -1.60
N THR A 23 10.04 -16.56 -0.50
CA THR A 23 9.40 -16.56 0.83
C THR A 23 8.21 -15.62 0.86
N VAL A 24 8.35 -14.41 0.30
CA VAL A 24 7.25 -13.44 0.22
C VAL A 24 6.09 -14.01 -0.59
N MET A 25 6.37 -14.56 -1.77
CA MET A 25 5.35 -15.13 -2.64
C MET A 25 4.65 -16.35 -2.01
N TYR A 26 5.42 -17.20 -1.32
CA TYR A 26 4.85 -18.31 -0.54
C TYR A 26 3.93 -17.81 0.56
N ALA A 27 4.36 -16.79 1.32
CA ALA A 27 3.59 -16.24 2.43
C ALA A 27 2.28 -15.57 1.97
N ILE A 28 2.30 -14.84 0.85
CA ILE A 28 1.09 -14.25 0.24
C ILE A 28 0.09 -15.36 -0.14
N LYS A 29 0.53 -16.39 -0.86
CA LYS A 29 -0.34 -17.53 -1.22
C LYS A 29 -0.92 -18.19 0.01
N LYS A 30 -0.08 -18.42 1.02
CA LYS A 30 -0.48 -19.02 2.28
C LYS A 30 -1.52 -18.18 3.02
N ALA A 31 -1.37 -16.86 3.07
CA ALA A 31 -2.34 -15.95 3.68
C ALA A 31 -3.71 -16.05 2.97
N LYS A 32 -3.71 -16.07 1.63
CA LYS A 32 -4.95 -16.26 0.84
C LYS A 32 -5.61 -17.60 1.09
N ASP A 33 -4.84 -18.69 1.14
CA ASP A 33 -5.36 -20.03 1.44
C ASP A 33 -6.00 -20.12 2.83
N LEU A 34 -5.52 -19.29 3.77
CA LEU A 34 -6.06 -19.17 5.12
C LEU A 34 -7.22 -18.16 5.24
N GLY A 35 -7.62 -17.53 4.13
CA GLY A 35 -8.74 -16.58 4.09
C GLY A 35 -8.39 -15.18 4.61
N VAL A 36 -7.10 -14.81 4.64
CA VAL A 36 -6.61 -13.52 5.12
C VAL A 36 -6.37 -12.60 3.92
N ASP A 37 -6.81 -11.35 4.01
CA ASP A 37 -6.57 -10.36 2.98
C ASP A 37 -5.10 -9.93 2.94
N THR A 38 -4.59 -9.74 1.73
CA THR A 38 -3.16 -9.51 1.49
C THR A 38 -2.90 -8.10 0.96
N ILE A 39 -1.91 -7.44 1.54
CA ILE A 39 -1.35 -6.19 1.05
C ILE A 39 0.10 -6.45 0.64
N LEU A 40 0.45 -6.17 -0.61
CA LEU A 40 1.83 -6.12 -1.07
C LEU A 40 2.22 -4.68 -1.37
N ASN A 41 3.15 -4.14 -0.58
CA ASN A 41 3.91 -2.95 -0.96
C ASN A 41 5.16 -3.42 -1.72
N PRO A 42 5.26 -3.16 -3.03
CA PRO A 42 6.34 -3.72 -3.86
C PRO A 42 7.67 -2.96 -3.73
N ALA A 43 8.03 -2.61 -2.52
CA ALA A 43 9.25 -1.90 -2.15
C ALA A 43 10.34 -2.89 -1.65
N PRO A 44 11.59 -2.76 -2.13
CA PRO A 44 11.99 -2.02 -3.34
C PRO A 44 11.47 -2.69 -4.62
N ALA A 45 11.27 -1.89 -5.68
CA ALA A 45 10.82 -2.42 -6.96
C ALA A 45 11.71 -3.58 -7.43
N ALA A 46 11.12 -4.73 -7.70
CA ALA A 46 11.83 -5.93 -8.09
C ALA A 46 10.97 -6.79 -9.02
N ASP A 47 11.62 -7.49 -9.93
CA ASP A 47 10.94 -8.49 -10.77
C ASP A 47 10.47 -9.66 -9.90
N ILE A 48 9.18 -9.96 -9.98
CA ILE A 48 8.52 -11.08 -9.30
C ILE A 48 7.69 -11.87 -10.31
N ASP A 49 7.46 -13.14 -10.03
CA ASP A 49 6.58 -13.96 -10.86
C ASP A 49 5.14 -13.41 -10.79
N LYS A 50 4.65 -12.92 -11.92
CA LYS A 50 3.32 -12.33 -12.05
C LYS A 50 2.18 -13.30 -11.71
N SER A 51 2.44 -14.60 -11.62
CA SER A 51 1.46 -15.58 -11.15
C SER A 51 0.99 -15.35 -9.72
N ILE A 52 1.68 -14.47 -8.96
CA ILE A 52 1.28 -14.08 -7.60
C ILE A 52 0.16 -13.03 -7.59
N PHE A 53 0.00 -12.23 -8.65
CA PHE A 53 -0.89 -11.07 -8.67
C PHE A 53 -2.35 -11.40 -8.33
N PRO A 54 -2.96 -12.53 -8.78
CA PRO A 54 -4.31 -12.90 -8.36
C PRO A 54 -4.47 -13.19 -6.86
N PHE A 55 -3.37 -13.37 -6.13
CA PHE A 55 -3.36 -13.60 -4.69
C PHE A 55 -3.18 -12.30 -3.87
N ILE A 56 -3.01 -11.16 -4.56
CA ILE A 56 -2.83 -9.84 -3.94
C ILE A 56 -4.18 -9.13 -3.92
N ASP A 57 -4.71 -8.85 -2.72
CA ASP A 57 -5.94 -8.08 -2.60
C ASP A 57 -5.70 -6.59 -2.76
N TYR A 58 -4.59 -6.07 -2.21
CA TYR A 58 -4.20 -4.67 -2.32
C TYR A 58 -2.73 -4.56 -2.70
N PHE A 59 -2.45 -3.81 -3.77
CA PHE A 59 -1.11 -3.54 -4.27
C PHE A 59 -0.84 -2.05 -4.16
N THR A 60 0.21 -1.67 -3.41
CA THR A 60 0.44 -0.28 -2.98
C THR A 60 1.78 0.27 -3.46
N PRO A 61 2.04 0.33 -4.78
CA PRO A 61 3.27 0.92 -5.30
C PRO A 61 3.28 2.44 -5.17
N ASN A 62 4.47 3.03 -5.07
CA ASN A 62 4.71 4.43 -5.38
C ASN A 62 4.88 4.65 -6.90
N GLU A 63 5.15 5.90 -7.32
CA GLU A 63 5.33 6.27 -8.73
C GLU A 63 6.42 5.43 -9.42
N THR A 64 7.56 5.27 -8.73
CA THR A 64 8.74 4.55 -9.27
C THR A 64 8.44 3.06 -9.38
N GLU A 65 7.84 2.49 -8.36
CA GLU A 65 7.45 1.08 -8.33
C GLU A 65 6.37 0.78 -9.38
N ALA A 66 5.34 1.63 -9.47
CA ALA A 66 4.31 1.49 -10.50
C ALA A 66 4.93 1.55 -11.91
N SER A 67 5.81 2.54 -12.17
CA SER A 67 6.52 2.69 -13.44
C SER A 67 7.32 1.44 -13.81
N PHE A 68 7.95 0.80 -12.83
CA PHE A 68 8.70 -0.46 -13.02
C PHE A 68 7.80 -1.59 -13.54
N TYR A 69 6.63 -1.79 -12.93
CA TYR A 69 5.73 -2.90 -13.30
C TYR A 69 5.00 -2.70 -14.62
N VAL A 70 4.69 -1.45 -14.97
CA VAL A 70 3.95 -1.12 -16.20
C VAL A 70 4.85 -0.69 -17.35
N ASN A 71 6.15 -0.53 -17.11
CA ASN A 71 7.16 -0.16 -18.09
C ASN A 71 6.88 1.18 -18.81
N HIS A 72 6.30 2.15 -18.10
CA HIS A 72 6.16 3.54 -18.53
C HIS A 72 6.18 4.48 -17.32
N PRO A 73 6.57 5.77 -17.48
CA PRO A 73 6.59 6.73 -16.38
C PRO A 73 5.20 6.92 -15.76
N VAL A 74 5.17 7.08 -14.44
CA VAL A 74 3.98 7.42 -13.65
C VAL A 74 4.31 8.66 -12.84
N GLU A 75 3.80 9.83 -13.27
CA GLU A 75 4.10 11.12 -12.65
C GLU A 75 2.83 11.92 -12.35
N THR A 76 1.74 11.59 -13.01
CA THR A 76 0.46 12.29 -12.90
C THR A 76 -0.67 11.33 -12.52
N TYR A 77 -1.81 11.87 -12.12
CA TYR A 77 -3.01 11.05 -11.93
C TYR A 77 -3.45 10.31 -13.21
N GLU A 78 -3.23 10.91 -14.37
CA GLU A 78 -3.54 10.28 -15.65
C GLU A 78 -2.63 9.07 -15.91
N ASP A 79 -1.34 9.20 -15.62
CA ASP A 79 -0.40 8.08 -15.73
C ASP A 79 -0.72 6.99 -14.70
N ALA A 80 -1.05 7.38 -13.47
CA ALA A 80 -1.48 6.45 -12.43
C ALA A 80 -2.76 5.69 -12.83
N ALA A 81 -3.71 6.35 -13.48
CA ALA A 81 -4.91 5.69 -13.99
C ALA A 81 -4.58 4.63 -15.06
N LYS A 82 -3.67 4.94 -16.00
CA LYS A 82 -3.20 3.98 -17.00
C LYS A 82 -2.45 2.82 -16.36
N ALA A 83 -1.56 3.13 -15.41
CA ALA A 83 -0.80 2.12 -14.68
C ALA A 83 -1.71 1.19 -13.88
N ALA A 84 -2.67 1.75 -13.16
CA ALA A 84 -3.63 0.98 -12.38
C ALA A 84 -4.45 0.05 -13.28
N THR A 85 -4.90 0.52 -14.43
CA THR A 85 -5.60 -0.33 -15.43
C THR A 85 -4.75 -1.52 -15.84
N SER A 86 -3.47 -1.29 -16.19
CA SER A 86 -2.56 -2.37 -16.57
C SER A 86 -2.31 -3.36 -15.43
N LEU A 87 -2.20 -2.88 -14.19
CA LEU A 87 -2.01 -3.73 -13.01
C LEU A 87 -3.26 -4.57 -12.70
N LEU A 88 -4.46 -4.01 -12.86
CA LEU A 88 -5.72 -4.76 -12.72
C LEU A 88 -5.83 -5.86 -13.80
N GLU A 89 -5.43 -5.58 -15.05
CA GLU A 89 -5.39 -6.57 -16.14
C GLU A 89 -4.41 -7.72 -15.85
N MET A 90 -3.37 -7.48 -15.03
CA MET A 90 -2.46 -8.52 -14.58
C MET A 90 -3.04 -9.39 -13.45
N GLY A 91 -4.24 -9.09 -12.94
CA GLY A 91 -4.97 -9.88 -11.97
C GLY A 91 -4.98 -9.35 -10.54
N ILE A 92 -4.38 -8.20 -10.27
CA ILE A 92 -4.46 -7.52 -8.96
C ILE A 92 -5.89 -7.02 -8.74
N LYS A 93 -6.43 -7.15 -7.54
CA LYS A 93 -7.84 -6.77 -7.27
C LYS A 93 -8.03 -5.29 -7.00
N ASN A 94 -7.16 -4.70 -6.17
CA ASN A 94 -7.21 -3.28 -5.81
C ASN A 94 -5.79 -2.70 -5.93
N VAL A 95 -5.67 -1.59 -6.63
CA VAL A 95 -4.41 -0.87 -6.84
C VAL A 95 -4.49 0.49 -6.18
N ILE A 96 -3.49 0.83 -5.36
CA ILE A 96 -3.35 2.15 -4.75
C ILE A 96 -1.96 2.66 -5.12
N ILE A 97 -1.89 3.64 -6.00
CA ILE A 97 -0.61 4.25 -6.39
C ILE A 97 -0.42 5.53 -5.58
N THR A 98 0.62 5.55 -4.73
CA THR A 98 0.98 6.76 -4.00
C THR A 98 1.78 7.69 -4.90
N LEU A 99 1.46 8.99 -4.87
CA LEU A 99 1.97 10.03 -5.76
C LEU A 99 2.61 11.19 -4.97
N GLY A 100 3.30 10.84 -3.88
CA GLY A 100 3.97 11.80 -3.00
C GLY A 100 3.02 12.92 -2.54
N GLU A 101 3.42 14.17 -2.77
CA GLU A 101 2.65 15.36 -2.38
C GLU A 101 1.29 15.50 -3.12
N LYS A 102 1.07 14.74 -4.17
CA LYS A 102 -0.20 14.72 -4.90
C LYS A 102 -1.23 13.80 -4.26
N GLY A 103 -0.83 12.96 -3.28
CA GLY A 103 -1.71 12.01 -2.61
C GLY A 103 -1.68 10.61 -3.21
N ALA A 104 -2.84 10.00 -3.46
CA ALA A 104 -2.92 8.64 -3.99
C ALA A 104 -3.99 8.50 -5.08
N TYR A 105 -3.83 7.52 -5.94
CA TYR A 105 -4.82 7.09 -6.92
C TYR A 105 -5.25 5.66 -6.63
N PHE A 106 -6.55 5.43 -6.52
CA PHE A 106 -7.16 4.12 -6.30
C PHE A 106 -7.88 3.63 -7.53
N ALA A 107 -7.78 2.34 -7.81
CA ALA A 107 -8.58 1.64 -8.82
C ALA A 107 -8.87 0.19 -8.43
N ASN A 108 -10.09 -0.24 -8.74
CA ASN A 108 -10.49 -1.65 -8.79
C ASN A 108 -11.49 -1.87 -9.94
N ALA A 109 -12.09 -3.05 -10.01
CA ALA A 109 -13.06 -3.39 -11.05
C ALA A 109 -14.34 -2.53 -11.03
N ASN A 110 -14.66 -1.86 -9.92
CA ASN A 110 -15.93 -1.18 -9.68
C ASN A 110 -15.81 0.34 -9.66
N GLU A 111 -14.70 0.86 -9.17
CA GLU A 111 -14.53 2.30 -8.99
C GLU A 111 -13.07 2.73 -9.10
N THR A 112 -12.89 4.00 -9.45
CA THR A 112 -11.60 4.69 -9.41
C THR A 112 -11.77 6.07 -8.81
N PHE A 113 -10.78 6.53 -8.05
CA PHE A 113 -10.76 7.90 -7.52
C PHE A 113 -9.33 8.34 -7.16
N SER A 114 -9.13 9.65 -7.11
CA SER A 114 -7.94 10.26 -6.52
C SER A 114 -8.24 10.69 -5.08
N SER A 115 -7.29 10.46 -4.18
CA SER A 115 -7.33 10.91 -2.79
C SER A 115 -6.22 11.94 -2.60
N PRO A 116 -6.55 13.21 -2.33
CA PRO A 116 -5.52 14.22 -2.09
C PRO A 116 -4.76 13.92 -0.80
N ILE A 117 -3.59 14.54 -0.67
CA ILE A 117 -2.83 14.50 0.58
C ILE A 117 -3.64 15.15 1.72
N ALA A 118 -3.48 14.65 2.94
CA ALA A 118 -4.04 15.27 4.11
C ALA A 118 -3.45 16.67 4.33
N ASN A 119 -4.28 17.61 4.75
CA ASN A 119 -3.81 18.95 5.14
C ASN A 119 -3.00 18.86 6.43
N LEU A 120 -1.71 19.17 6.33
CA LEU A 120 -0.80 19.15 7.47
C LEU A 120 -0.71 20.54 8.11
N SER A 121 -0.78 20.58 9.43
CA SER A 121 -0.54 21.82 10.20
C SER A 121 0.95 22.18 10.29
N ASN A 122 1.83 21.19 10.17
CA ASN A 122 3.28 21.35 10.27
C ASN A 122 3.96 21.11 8.91
N PRO A 123 5.09 21.75 8.66
CA PRO A 123 5.84 21.51 7.42
C PRO A 123 6.43 20.10 7.36
N VAL A 124 6.59 19.60 6.15
CA VAL A 124 7.34 18.37 5.88
C VAL A 124 8.82 18.61 6.18
N VAL A 125 9.44 17.71 6.96
CA VAL A 125 10.87 17.76 7.34
C VAL A 125 11.65 16.51 6.92
N ASP A 126 11.00 15.34 6.88
CA ASP A 126 11.64 14.08 6.50
C ASP A 126 10.59 13.12 5.91
N THR A 127 10.78 12.71 4.66
CA THR A 127 9.85 11.78 3.98
C THR A 127 10.22 10.30 4.13
N THR A 128 11.31 10.01 4.87
CA THR A 128 11.76 8.64 5.09
C THR A 128 10.69 7.84 5.84
N GLY A 129 10.30 6.68 5.29
CA GLY A 129 9.29 5.82 5.91
C GLY A 129 7.84 6.27 5.69
N ALA A 130 7.58 7.31 4.90
CA ALA A 130 6.20 7.74 4.61
C ALA A 130 5.37 6.64 3.92
N GLY A 131 5.99 5.85 3.04
CA GLY A 131 5.35 4.67 2.43
C GLY A 131 5.00 3.59 3.45
N ASP A 132 5.87 3.36 4.42
CA ASP A 132 5.62 2.40 5.51
C ASP A 132 4.47 2.89 6.41
N ALA A 133 4.47 4.19 6.73
CA ALA A 133 3.40 4.83 7.49
C ALA A 133 2.05 4.73 6.75
N PHE A 134 2.04 4.96 5.43
CA PHE A 134 0.84 4.79 4.59
C PHE A 134 0.32 3.36 4.68
N ASN A 135 1.17 2.37 4.45
CA ASN A 135 0.79 0.96 4.47
C ASN A 135 0.32 0.50 5.85
N ALA A 136 0.96 0.96 6.92
CA ALA A 136 0.56 0.67 8.29
C ALA A 136 -0.81 1.28 8.61
N GLY A 137 -1.03 2.56 8.26
CA GLY A 137 -2.31 3.24 8.43
C GLY A 137 -3.42 2.57 7.61
N PHE A 138 -3.14 2.21 6.36
CA PHE A 138 -4.09 1.52 5.50
C PHE A 138 -4.50 0.16 6.06
N ALA A 139 -3.52 -0.65 6.49
CA ALA A 139 -3.80 -1.93 7.13
C ALA A 139 -4.62 -1.78 8.41
N ALA A 140 -4.29 -0.78 9.26
CA ALA A 140 -5.03 -0.50 10.49
C ALA A 140 -6.50 -0.15 10.18
N ALA A 141 -6.74 0.77 9.24
CA ALA A 141 -8.09 1.19 8.85
C ALA A 141 -8.93 0.02 8.30
N LEU A 142 -8.33 -0.86 7.49
CA LEU A 142 -9.00 -2.06 7.00
C LEU A 142 -9.37 -3.04 8.14
N THR A 143 -8.53 -3.16 9.17
CA THR A 143 -8.85 -4.02 10.33
C THR A 143 -10.02 -3.48 11.17
N GLU A 144 -10.33 -2.20 11.02
CA GLU A 144 -11.47 -1.51 11.66
C GLU A 144 -12.72 -1.48 10.77
N ASP A 145 -12.70 -2.22 9.66
CA ASP A 145 -13.80 -2.35 8.70
C ASP A 145 -14.20 -0.99 8.06
N GLN A 146 -13.25 -0.05 7.94
CA GLN A 146 -13.47 1.21 7.24
C GLN A 146 -13.66 0.97 5.73
N ASN A 147 -14.49 1.77 5.08
CA ASN A 147 -14.60 1.73 3.63
C ASN A 147 -13.29 2.19 2.96
N ILE A 148 -13.10 1.84 1.71
CA ILE A 148 -11.82 2.04 1.01
C ILE A 148 -11.40 3.52 0.93
N LYS A 149 -12.35 4.45 0.81
CA LYS A 149 -12.05 5.89 0.74
C LYS A 149 -11.54 6.42 2.06
N ASP A 150 -12.20 6.06 3.15
CA ASP A 150 -11.80 6.45 4.50
C ASP A 150 -10.48 5.78 4.89
N ALA A 151 -10.27 4.50 4.52
CA ALA A 151 -9.01 3.80 4.77
C ALA A 151 -7.83 4.47 4.05
N ILE A 152 -8.00 4.90 2.79
CA ILE A 152 -6.95 5.61 2.06
C ILE A 152 -6.72 7.02 2.64
N ALA A 153 -7.78 7.72 3.06
CA ALA A 153 -7.65 9.02 3.72
C ALA A 153 -6.90 8.91 5.04
N PHE A 154 -7.22 7.92 5.88
CA PHE A 154 -6.52 7.61 7.13
C PHE A 154 -5.04 7.26 6.89
N ALA A 155 -4.76 6.44 5.87
CA ALA A 155 -3.39 6.10 5.46
C ALA A 155 -2.60 7.34 5.02
N SER A 156 -3.23 8.23 4.24
CA SER A 156 -2.63 9.49 3.79
C SER A 156 -2.35 10.44 4.94
N ALA A 157 -3.25 10.52 5.94
CA ALA A 157 -3.02 11.30 7.15
C ALA A 157 -1.86 10.74 7.98
N THR A 158 -1.83 9.41 8.16
CA THR A 158 -0.73 8.72 8.86
C THR A 158 0.62 8.99 8.19
N ALA A 159 0.69 8.84 6.87
CA ALA A 159 1.90 9.14 6.10
C ALA A 159 2.29 10.62 6.18
N GLY A 160 1.33 11.51 6.00
CA GLY A 160 1.58 12.94 6.07
C GLY A 160 2.15 13.37 7.43
N LEU A 161 1.52 12.93 8.53
CA LEU A 161 1.99 13.25 9.89
C LEU A 161 3.38 12.68 10.17
N SER A 162 3.72 11.49 9.67
CA SER A 162 5.05 10.92 9.83
C SER A 162 6.12 11.81 9.22
N THR A 163 5.84 12.50 8.12
CA THR A 163 6.80 13.38 7.45
C THR A 163 7.08 14.69 8.19
N THR A 164 6.30 15.03 9.20
CA THR A 164 6.49 16.26 10.02
C THR A 164 7.53 16.10 11.13
N LYS A 165 8.09 14.90 11.30
CA LYS A 165 9.08 14.55 12.32
C LYS A 165 10.27 13.86 11.65
N ILE A 166 11.47 13.99 12.22
CA ILE A 166 12.68 13.33 11.71
C ILE A 166 12.68 11.86 12.13
N GLY A 167 13.06 10.98 11.20
CA GLY A 167 13.23 9.55 11.42
C GLY A 167 12.06 8.71 10.90
N THR A 168 12.09 7.42 11.17
CA THR A 168 11.11 6.44 10.70
C THR A 168 10.18 5.99 11.84
N ALA A 169 10.60 5.02 12.65
CA ALA A 169 9.76 4.49 13.72
C ALA A 169 9.31 5.54 14.76
N ASN A 170 10.21 6.48 15.10
CA ASN A 170 9.91 7.55 16.06
C ASN A 170 9.03 8.68 15.51
N SER A 171 8.88 8.74 14.19
CA SER A 171 8.02 9.74 13.52
C SER A 171 6.58 9.27 13.35
N MET A 172 6.32 7.98 13.53
CA MET A 172 4.97 7.42 13.38
C MET A 172 3.99 8.09 14.33
N PRO A 173 2.86 8.60 13.81
CA PRO A 173 1.84 9.22 14.64
C PRO A 173 1.10 8.16 15.46
N ASN A 174 0.62 8.57 16.61
CA ASN A 174 -0.36 7.77 17.36
C ASN A 174 -1.79 8.04 16.85
N ARG A 175 -2.76 7.25 17.32
CA ARG A 175 -4.14 7.34 16.86
C ARG A 175 -4.77 8.73 17.09
N GLU A 176 -4.51 9.36 18.25
CA GLU A 176 -5.07 10.66 18.59
C GLU A 176 -4.52 11.80 17.72
N GLU A 177 -3.33 11.63 17.14
CA GLU A 177 -2.74 12.57 16.20
C GLU A 177 -3.36 12.46 14.79
N ILE A 178 -3.94 11.29 14.43
CA ILE A 178 -4.48 11.03 13.10
C ILE A 178 -5.97 11.42 13.00
N ASP A 179 -6.76 11.15 14.06
CA ASP A 179 -8.20 11.45 14.15
C ASP A 179 -8.46 12.96 14.30
#